data_321be4235085fccc96f4e9ad31944cab
#
_entry.id   321be4235085fccc96f4e9ad31944cab
#
_cell.length_a   1.000
_cell.length_b   1.000
_cell.length_c   1.000
_cell.angle_alpha   90.00
_cell.angle_beta   90.00
_cell.angle_gamma   90.00
#
_symmetry.space_group_name_H-M   'P 1'
#
loop_
_entity.id
_entity.type
_entity.pdbx_description
1 polymer ?
#
loop_
_entity_poly.entity_id
_entity_poly.type
_entity_poly.pdbx_seq_one_letter_code
_entity_poly.pdbx_strand_id
1 'polypeptide(L)'
;AVAGMIKDGVPVEIQSVGAGAVNQAVKAIAISRGFLSPVGIDIVCIPSFADIVIDGEYRTAIRFAVEPRYTHGTPIADSALGE
;
A
#
# COMPACT_ATOMS: atom_id res chain seq x y z
N ALA A 1 -2.79 12.38 -4.10
CA ALA A 1 -3.33 11.04 -4.19
C ALA A 1 -2.23 9.99 -3.97
N VAL A 2 -2.65 8.79 -3.62
CA VAL A 2 -1.70 7.70 -3.29
C VAL A 2 -0.77 7.41 -4.46
N ALA A 3 -1.33 7.31 -5.67
CA ALA A 3 -0.51 6.98 -6.85
C ALA A 3 0.58 8.03 -7.10
N GLY A 4 0.24 9.30 -6.96
CA GLY A 4 1.22 10.38 -7.15
C GLY A 4 2.33 10.33 -6.13
N MET A 5 2.00 10.06 -4.87
CA MET A 5 3.00 9.96 -3.82
C MET A 5 3.95 8.79 -4.06
N ILE A 6 3.43 7.65 -4.46
CA ILE A 6 4.25 6.48 -4.74
C ILE A 6 5.16 6.74 -5.93
N LYS A 7 4.63 7.36 -6.99
CA LYS A 7 5.41 7.70 -8.17
C LYS A 7 6.58 8.62 -7.82
N ASP A 8 6.37 9.53 -6.88
CA ASP A 8 7.40 10.46 -6.44
C ASP A 8 8.33 9.87 -5.38
N GLY A 9 8.15 8.60 -5.04
CA GLY A 9 8.98 7.93 -4.06
C GLY A 9 8.64 8.25 -2.62
N VAL A 10 7.48 8.82 -2.36
CA VAL A 10 7.06 9.18 -1.01
C VAL A 10 6.44 7.95 -0.34
N PRO A 11 6.90 7.57 0.85
CA PRO A 11 6.29 6.46 1.57
C PRO A 11 4.82 6.76 1.89
N VAL A 12 3.97 5.77 1.77
CA VAL A 12 2.55 5.92 2.03
C VAL A 12 2.11 4.92 3.09
N GLU A 13 1.38 5.42 4.07
CA GLU A 13 0.79 4.59 5.10
C GLU A 13 -0.68 4.95 5.21
N ILE A 14 -1.55 3.95 5.15
CA ILE A 14 -2.99 4.16 5.28
C ILE A 14 -3.44 3.44 6.53
N GLN A 15 -4.12 4.16 7.41
CA GLN A 15 -4.62 3.62 8.65
C GLN A 15 -6.14 3.63 8.63
N SER A 16 -6.74 2.50 8.92
CA SER A 16 -8.19 2.33 8.77
C SER A 16 -8.77 1.63 9.98
N VAL A 17 -9.91 2.11 10.43
CA VAL A 17 -10.66 1.52 11.55
C VAL A 17 -12.00 1.05 11.01
N GLY A 18 -12.30 -0.23 11.25
CA GLY A 18 -13.56 -0.82 10.83
C GLY A 18 -13.50 -1.42 9.43
N ALA A 19 -14.37 -2.39 9.18
CA ALA A 19 -14.36 -3.15 7.94
C ALA A 19 -14.61 -2.28 6.72
N GLY A 20 -15.51 -1.30 6.83
CA GLY A 20 -15.82 -0.41 5.72
C GLY A 20 -14.61 0.43 5.32
N ALA A 21 -13.89 0.99 6.30
CA ALA A 21 -12.71 1.79 6.02
C ALA A 21 -11.59 0.94 5.45
N VAL A 22 -11.42 -0.29 5.95
CA VAL A 22 -10.43 -1.21 5.41
C VAL A 22 -10.73 -1.54 3.95
N ASN A 23 -12.00 -1.80 3.62
CA ASN A 23 -12.38 -2.08 2.26
C ASN A 23 -12.10 -0.90 1.34
N GLN A 24 -12.39 0.32 1.79
CA GLN A 24 -12.10 1.53 1.00
C GLN A 24 -10.60 1.71 0.80
N ALA A 25 -9.80 1.42 1.82
CA ALA A 25 -8.35 1.51 1.70
C ALA A 25 -7.81 0.53 0.66
N VAL A 26 -8.28 -0.71 0.69
CA VAL A 26 -7.86 -1.72 -0.29
C VAL A 26 -8.25 -1.29 -1.70
N LYS A 27 -9.45 -0.75 -1.87
CA LYS A 27 -9.91 -0.28 -3.18
C LYS A 27 -9.04 0.87 -3.68
N ALA A 28 -8.68 1.80 -2.79
CA ALA A 28 -7.81 2.92 -3.17
C ALA A 28 -6.44 2.42 -3.62
N ILE A 29 -5.90 1.42 -2.95
CA ILE A 29 -4.61 0.82 -3.32
C ILE A 29 -4.74 0.14 -4.68
N ALA A 30 -5.82 -0.59 -4.91
CA ALA A 30 -6.03 -1.28 -6.19
C ALA A 30 -6.19 -0.28 -7.34
N ILE A 31 -6.89 0.82 -7.12
CA ILE A 31 -7.05 1.87 -8.12
C ILE A 31 -5.69 2.49 -8.44
N SER A 32 -4.90 2.76 -7.40
CA SER A 32 -3.56 3.33 -7.57
C SER A 32 -2.66 2.41 -8.39
N ARG A 33 -2.78 1.10 -8.17
CA ARG A 33 -2.02 0.14 -8.94
C ARG A 33 -2.37 0.23 -10.42
N GLY A 34 -3.64 0.44 -10.75
CA GLY A 34 -4.09 0.59 -12.13
C GLY A 34 -3.49 1.82 -12.81
N PHE A 35 -3.23 2.88 -12.08
CA PHE A 35 -2.59 4.07 -12.62
C PHE A 35 -1.08 3.90 -12.79
N LEU A 36 -0.46 3.11 -11.92
CA LEU A 36 1.00 2.98 -11.90
C LEU A 36 1.53 1.86 -12.79
N SER A 37 0.71 0.84 -13.01
CA SER A 37 1.13 -0.32 -13.80
C SER A 37 1.60 0.06 -15.21
N PRO A 38 0.92 0.95 -15.93
CA PRO A 38 1.38 1.32 -17.27
C PRO A 38 2.75 2.00 -17.30
N VAL A 39 3.20 2.56 -16.21
CA VAL A 39 4.53 3.19 -16.17
C VAL A 39 5.58 2.29 -15.51
N GLY A 40 5.27 1.01 -15.36
CA GLY A 40 6.23 0.04 -14.88
C GLY A 40 6.41 -0.03 -13.38
N ILE A 41 5.47 0.55 -12.63
CA ILE A 41 5.51 0.52 -11.17
C ILE A 41 4.38 -0.36 -10.68
N ASP A 42 4.73 -1.42 -9.97
CA ASP A 42 3.76 -2.19 -9.21
C ASP A 42 3.81 -1.73 -7.77
N ILE A 43 2.80 -2.07 -7.00
CA ILE A 43 2.79 -1.73 -5.58
C ILE A 43 2.44 -2.95 -4.76
N VAL A 44 2.98 -2.97 -3.56
CA VAL A 44 2.66 -3.98 -2.57
C VAL A 44 2.22 -3.27 -1.31
N CYS A 45 1.40 -3.91 -0.52
CA CYS A 45 1.05 -3.37 0.77
C CYS A 45 1.25 -4.41 1.84
N ILE A 46 1.69 -3.96 2.99
CA ILE A 46 1.95 -4.81 4.14
C ILE A 46 0.98 -4.39 5.23
N PRO A 47 -0.04 -5.20 5.53
CA PRO A 47 -0.97 -4.88 6.58
C PRO A 47 -0.39 -5.22 7.95
N SER A 48 -0.74 -4.43 8.94
CA SER A 48 -0.38 -4.71 10.32
C SER A 48 -1.44 -4.13 11.23
N PHE A 49 -1.46 -4.58 12.48
CA PHE A 49 -2.35 -4.01 13.47
C PHE A 49 -1.70 -2.78 14.10
N ALA A 50 -2.53 -1.82 14.44
CA ALA A 50 -2.10 -0.64 15.17
C ALA A 50 -3.17 -0.30 16.20
N ASP A 51 -2.75 0.04 17.39
CA ASP A 51 -3.67 0.51 18.43
C ASP A 51 -3.70 2.03 18.39
N ILE A 52 -4.89 2.57 18.29
CA ILE A 52 -5.07 4.02 18.22
C ILE A 52 -6.09 4.44 19.30
N VAL A 53 -6.12 5.72 19.58
CA VAL A 53 -7.07 6.28 20.51
C VAL A 53 -7.99 7.23 19.77
N ILE A 54 -9.30 6.97 19.85
CA ILE A 54 -10.32 7.82 19.26
C ILE A 54 -11.30 8.18 20.37
N ASP A 55 -11.47 9.47 20.62
CA ASP A 55 -12.38 9.98 21.64
C ASP A 55 -12.13 9.32 22.99
N GLY A 56 -10.85 9.13 23.34
CA GLY A 56 -10.47 8.56 24.62
C GLY A 56 -10.58 7.04 24.71
N GLU A 57 -10.95 6.38 23.62
CA GLU A 57 -11.09 4.94 23.59
C GLU A 57 -10.03 4.29 22.70
N TYR A 58 -9.49 3.17 23.16
CA TYR A 58 -8.56 2.40 22.36
C TYR A 58 -9.33 1.63 21.28
N ARG A 59 -8.85 1.75 20.06
CA ARG A 59 -9.40 1.03 18.90
C ARG A 59 -8.28 0.36 18.17
N THR A 60 -8.58 -0.81 17.63
CA THR A 60 -7.62 -1.52 16.76
C THR A 60 -7.83 -1.07 15.34
N ALA A 61 -6.77 -0.60 14.72
CA ALA A 61 -6.76 -0.20 13.32
C ALA A 61 -5.95 -1.19 12.50
N ILE A 62 -6.19 -1.18 11.21
CA ILE A 62 -5.31 -1.84 10.24
C ILE A 62 -4.50 -0.75 9.56
N ARG A 63 -3.19 -0.94 9.56
CA ARG A 63 -2.26 -0.04 8.88
C ARG A 63 -1.73 -0.75 7.65
N PHE A 64 -1.82 -0.08 6.51
CA PHE A 64 -1.24 -0.58 5.27
C PHE A 64 0.00 0.25 4.94
N ALA A 65 1.15 -0.39 4.91
CA ALA A 65 2.36 0.24 4.41
C ALA A 65 2.41 -0.04 2.90
N VAL A 66 2.30 0.99 2.08
CA VAL A 66 2.24 0.85 0.64
C VAL A 66 3.57 1.25 0.05
N GLU A 67 4.19 0.34 -0.70
CA GLU A 67 5.52 0.52 -1.23
C GLU A 67 5.55 0.21 -2.71
N PRO A 68 6.37 0.94 -3.48
CA PRO A 68 6.52 0.66 -4.89
C PRO A 68 7.37 -0.59 -5.10
N ARG A 69 7.06 -1.29 -6.17
CA ARG A 69 7.84 -2.41 -6.63
C ARG A 69 8.01 -2.26 -8.13
N TYR A 70 9.24 -2.06 -8.57
CA TYR A 70 9.52 -1.80 -9.97
C TYR A 70 9.57 -3.11 -10.73
N THR A 71 8.82 -3.18 -11.81
CA THR A 71 8.63 -4.42 -12.53
C THR A 71 9.69 -4.69 -13.59
N HIS A 72 10.52 -3.69 -13.89
CA HIS A 72 11.63 -3.93 -14.78
C HIS A 72 12.84 -3.12 -14.36
N GLY A 73 13.99 -3.55 -14.79
CA GLY A 73 15.23 -3.04 -14.29
C GLY A 73 15.64 -3.70 -12.99
N THR A 74 14.81 -4.61 -12.48
CA THR A 74 15.09 -5.35 -11.26
C THR A 74 15.49 -6.74 -11.67
N PRO A 75 16.67 -7.05 -11.51
CA PRO A 75 17.08 -8.38 -11.85
C PRO A 75 16.45 -9.37 -10.93
N ILE A 76 16.08 -9.65 -10.61
CA ILE A 76 15.71 -10.36 -9.84
C ILE A 76 15.45 -11.07 -9.41
N ALA A 77 15.69 -10.63 -9.08
CA ALA A 77 15.69 -11.43 -8.65
C ALA A 77 14.58 -12.04 -8.80
N ASP A 78 14.12 -11.72 -9.23
CA ASP A 78 13.22 -12.32 -9.52
C ASP A 78 13.36 -13.26 -10.08
N SER A 79 14.04 -13.08 -10.37
CA SER A 79 14.17 -13.98 -10.92
C SER A 79 14.66 -14.84 -10.33
N ALA A 80 15.11 -14.50 -9.90
CA ALA A 80 15.60 -15.50 -9.41
C ALA A 80 14.67 -16.24 -8.74
N LEU A 81 14.24 -15.87 -8.65
CA LEU A 81 13.60 -16.47 -8.29
C LEU A 81 12.89 -17.20 -8.78
N GLY A 82 13.09 -16.97 -9.07
CA GLY A 82 12.73 -17.47 -9.56
C GLY A 82 12.54 -18.02 -9.76
N GLU A 83 12.85 -17.90 -9.56
CA GLU A 83 12.92 -18.22 -9.92
C GLU A 83 12.69 -18.57 -10.13
#